data_c10edab7138efd999eb321b2e7b4eb0c
#
_entry.id   c10edab7138efd999eb321b2e7b4eb0c
#
_cell.length_a   1.000
_cell.length_b   1.000
_cell.length_c   1.000
_cell.angle_alpha   90.00
_cell.angle_beta   90.00
_cell.angle_gamma   90.00
#
_symmetry.space_group_name_H-M   'P 1'
#
loop_
_entity.id
_entity.type
_entity.pdbx_description
1 polymer ?
#
loop_
_entity_poly.entity_id
_entity_poly.type
_entity_poly.pdbx_seq_one_letter_code
_entity_poly.pdbx_strand_id
1 'polypeptide(L)'
;MRVRACLAVLLISSAAAAPAAEPRLVLLGGGRAPEAALARFVQWAGGPRARILVLPWGGEDAREGFQAVKDALRPFAPGVVETAPPVPLRDDGRVELRRRLERATGVFLAGGDQQRLLDAFADDVVAAAVRARYRDGAAVAASSAGTAAVSSLAITGEGDFTVIDARQVAVRAGLGLLPGVILDQHFLKRQRENRLFALVIGHPRLLGVGIDEGAALLVRGDRHAEAVGGQVMAVDGSHRGELRVYLLNPGETFDLEKRKRGRAAERTPGR
;
A
#
# COMPACT_ATOMS: atom_id res chain seq x y z
N MET A 1 -22.03 -71.15 1.13
CA MET A 1 -21.45 -69.98 1.79
C MET A 1 -21.23 -68.88 0.74
N ARG A 2 -22.04 -67.83 0.79
CA ARG A 2 -21.91 -66.67 -0.12
C ARG A 2 -21.29 -65.54 0.67
N VAL A 3 -20.05 -65.19 0.36
CA VAL A 3 -19.34 -64.04 0.96
C VAL A 3 -19.84 -62.77 0.25
N ARG A 4 -20.47 -61.87 1.02
CA ARG A 4 -20.86 -60.54 0.56
C ARG A 4 -19.67 -59.59 0.79
N ALA A 5 -19.03 -59.11 -0.28
CA ALA A 5 -18.05 -58.06 -0.21
C ALA A 5 -18.77 -56.68 -0.06
N CYS A 6 -18.57 -56.03 1.09
CA CYS A 6 -18.99 -54.65 1.27
C CYS A 6 -17.95 -53.72 0.62
N LEU A 7 -18.33 -53.02 -0.43
CA LEU A 7 -17.53 -51.96 -1.06
C LEU A 7 -17.74 -50.67 -0.28
N ALA A 8 -16.74 -50.24 0.50
CA ALA A 8 -16.75 -48.94 1.16
C ALA A 8 -16.34 -47.88 0.14
N VAL A 9 -17.28 -47.02 -0.25
CA VAL A 9 -17.01 -45.87 -1.08
C VAL A 9 -16.47 -44.75 -0.17
N LEU A 10 -15.17 -44.44 -0.28
CA LEU A 10 -14.56 -43.28 0.35
C LEU A 10 -14.97 -42.04 -0.44
N LEU A 11 -15.87 -41.24 0.11
CA LEU A 11 -16.18 -39.89 -0.38
C LEU A 11 -15.02 -38.95 -0.01
N ILE A 12 -14.11 -38.69 -0.95
CA ILE A 12 -13.10 -37.64 -0.81
C ILE A 12 -13.82 -36.30 -1.03
N SER A 13 -14.17 -35.64 0.07
CA SER A 13 -14.65 -34.26 0.04
C SER A 13 -13.50 -33.35 -0.36
N SER A 14 -13.44 -32.92 -1.61
CA SER A 14 -12.52 -31.85 -2.01
C SER A 14 -13.03 -30.55 -1.41
N ALA A 15 -12.43 -30.09 -0.31
CA ALA A 15 -12.63 -28.72 0.17
C ALA A 15 -12.11 -27.76 -0.92
N ALA A 16 -13.02 -27.13 -1.64
CA ALA A 16 -12.66 -26.04 -2.55
C ALA A 16 -11.94 -24.96 -1.73
N ALA A 17 -10.69 -24.67 -2.07
CA ALA A 17 -9.95 -23.59 -1.45
C ALA A 17 -10.77 -22.29 -1.62
N ALA A 18 -11.03 -21.58 -0.52
CA ALA A 18 -11.68 -20.28 -0.59
C ALA A 18 -10.87 -19.37 -1.54
N PRO A 19 -11.54 -18.58 -2.41
CA PRO A 19 -10.83 -17.69 -3.30
C PRO A 19 -9.91 -16.78 -2.47
N ALA A 20 -8.66 -16.62 -2.93
CA ALA A 20 -7.71 -15.72 -2.27
C ALA A 20 -8.35 -14.33 -2.11
N ALA A 21 -8.23 -13.77 -0.92
CA ALA A 21 -8.82 -12.46 -0.65
C ALA A 21 -8.21 -11.41 -1.58
N GLU A 22 -9.05 -10.55 -2.17
CA GLU A 22 -8.60 -9.48 -3.07
C GLU A 22 -7.66 -8.53 -2.32
N PRO A 23 -6.42 -8.29 -2.79
CA PRO A 23 -5.48 -7.35 -2.17
C PRO A 23 -6.07 -5.94 -2.12
N ARG A 24 -5.81 -5.19 -1.01
CA ARG A 24 -6.38 -3.85 -0.79
C ARG A 24 -5.34 -2.92 -0.20
N LEU A 25 -5.08 -1.81 -0.91
CA LEU A 25 -4.16 -0.76 -0.47
C LEU A 25 -4.87 0.58 -0.30
N VAL A 26 -4.48 1.32 0.73
CA VAL A 26 -4.84 2.73 0.94
C VAL A 26 -3.55 3.52 1.02
N LEU A 27 -3.21 4.23 -0.04
CA LEU A 27 -1.95 4.94 -0.21
C LEU A 27 -2.19 6.44 0.00
N LEU A 28 -1.65 6.99 1.10
CA LEU A 28 -1.82 8.38 1.50
C LEU A 28 -0.60 9.20 1.07
N GLY A 29 -0.81 10.34 0.44
CA GLY A 29 0.26 11.21 -0.03
C GLY A 29 0.99 11.98 1.07
N GLY A 30 0.43 12.02 2.27
CA GLY A 30 0.96 12.76 3.42
C GLY A 30 0.10 13.96 3.80
N GLY A 31 0.56 14.75 4.77
CA GLY A 31 -0.27 15.79 5.36
C GLY A 31 -1.49 15.22 6.11
N ARG A 32 -2.59 15.97 6.15
CA ARG A 32 -3.84 15.48 6.75
C ARG A 32 -4.48 14.44 5.83
N ALA A 33 -4.60 13.22 6.33
CA ALA A 33 -5.22 12.12 5.59
C ALA A 33 -6.72 12.38 5.32
N PRO A 34 -7.22 12.07 4.11
CA PRO A 34 -8.66 12.15 3.83
C PRO A 34 -9.44 11.18 4.73
N GLU A 35 -10.47 11.66 5.41
CA GLU A 35 -11.32 10.86 6.30
C GLU A 35 -11.96 9.67 5.57
N ALA A 36 -12.41 9.88 4.32
CA ALA A 36 -12.97 8.82 3.49
C ALA A 36 -11.99 7.68 3.21
N ALA A 37 -10.69 7.99 3.07
CA ALA A 37 -9.66 6.98 2.86
C ALA A 37 -9.39 6.17 4.14
N LEU A 38 -9.31 6.83 5.30
CA LEU A 38 -9.15 6.16 6.59
C LEU A 38 -10.37 5.30 6.95
N ALA A 39 -11.58 5.81 6.71
CA ALA A 39 -12.82 5.05 6.87
C ALA A 39 -12.81 3.77 6.01
N ARG A 40 -12.39 3.90 4.75
CA ARG A 40 -12.30 2.77 3.82
C ARG A 40 -11.24 1.76 4.28
N PHE A 41 -10.10 2.22 4.79
CA PHE A 41 -9.09 1.33 5.36
C PHE A 41 -9.65 0.51 6.53
N VAL A 42 -10.28 1.19 7.51
CA VAL A 42 -10.88 0.50 8.67
C VAL A 42 -11.97 -0.47 8.22
N GLN A 43 -12.82 -0.07 7.27
CA GLN A 43 -13.85 -0.95 6.68
C GLN A 43 -13.23 -2.20 6.06
N TRP A 44 -12.18 -2.05 5.25
CA TRP A 44 -11.49 -3.16 4.60
C TRP A 44 -10.74 -4.06 5.58
N ALA A 45 -10.28 -3.50 6.69
CA ALA A 45 -9.66 -4.25 7.78
C ALA A 45 -10.68 -4.98 8.68
N GLY A 46 -11.99 -4.81 8.48
CA GLY A 46 -13.04 -5.51 9.24
C GLY A 46 -13.90 -4.63 10.13
N GLY A 47 -13.82 -3.29 10.00
CA GLY A 47 -14.62 -2.33 10.77
C GLY A 47 -14.41 -2.46 12.28
N PRO A 48 -15.47 -2.60 13.08
CA PRO A 48 -15.37 -2.76 14.54
C PRO A 48 -14.60 -4.04 14.98
N ARG A 49 -14.38 -5.00 14.09
CA ARG A 49 -13.58 -6.20 14.35
C ARG A 49 -12.15 -6.09 13.82
N ALA A 50 -11.80 -4.94 13.23
CA ALA A 50 -10.45 -4.73 12.70
C ALA A 50 -9.39 -4.85 13.78
N ARG A 51 -8.30 -5.55 13.45
CA ARG A 51 -7.08 -5.64 14.23
C ARG A 51 -5.96 -5.01 13.41
N ILE A 52 -5.64 -3.76 13.73
CA ILE A 52 -4.70 -2.95 12.95
C ILE A 52 -3.35 -2.94 13.64
N LEU A 53 -2.32 -3.41 12.92
CA LEU A 53 -0.94 -3.32 13.34
C LEU A 53 -0.29 -2.11 12.66
N VAL A 54 0.20 -1.16 13.46
CA VAL A 54 0.92 0.02 13.00
C VAL A 54 2.42 -0.24 13.05
N LEU A 55 3.12 0.05 11.94
CA LEU A 55 4.57 0.00 11.80
C LEU A 55 5.10 1.45 11.76
N PRO A 56 5.46 2.06 12.92
CA PRO A 56 5.86 3.47 12.99
C PRO A 56 7.38 3.67 12.82
N TRP A 57 8.01 2.86 11.97
CA TRP A 57 9.47 2.73 11.88
C TRP A 57 10.17 3.85 11.11
N GLY A 58 9.44 4.68 10.37
CA GLY A 58 9.99 5.86 9.70
C GLY A 58 10.17 7.07 10.63
N GLY A 59 9.44 7.13 11.74
CA GLY A 59 9.49 8.23 12.68
C GLY A 59 10.76 8.25 13.54
N GLU A 60 11.14 9.43 14.05
CA GLU A 60 12.19 9.56 15.07
C GLU A 60 11.71 9.01 16.40
N ASP A 61 10.48 9.30 16.77
CA ASP A 61 9.78 8.70 17.89
C ASP A 61 8.66 7.78 17.38
N ALA A 62 8.88 6.48 17.57
CA ALA A 62 7.90 5.46 17.19
C ALA A 62 6.59 5.57 18.00
N ARG A 63 6.63 6.12 19.22
CA ARG A 63 5.42 6.31 20.05
C ARG A 63 4.55 7.43 19.49
N GLU A 64 5.15 8.54 19.10
CA GLU A 64 4.44 9.66 18.46
C GLU A 64 3.83 9.20 17.13
N GLY A 65 4.61 8.51 16.30
CA GLY A 65 4.12 7.96 15.02
C GLY A 65 2.96 6.99 15.20
N PHE A 66 3.03 6.11 16.20
CA PHE A 66 1.92 5.23 16.56
C PHE A 66 0.70 5.99 17.05
N GLN A 67 0.89 6.95 17.98
CA GLN A 67 -0.22 7.71 18.56
C GLN A 67 -0.94 8.54 17.50
N ALA A 68 -0.21 9.18 16.61
CA ALA A 68 -0.79 9.95 15.49
C ALA A 68 -1.70 9.07 14.60
N VAL A 69 -1.24 7.86 14.24
CA VAL A 69 -2.07 6.92 13.46
C VAL A 69 -3.28 6.46 14.27
N LYS A 70 -3.10 6.10 15.54
CA LYS A 70 -4.19 5.66 16.41
C LYS A 70 -5.27 6.73 16.57
N ASP A 71 -4.87 7.98 16.77
CA ASP A 71 -5.81 9.10 16.89
C ASP A 71 -6.53 9.38 15.57
N ALA A 72 -5.84 9.29 14.43
CA ALA A 72 -6.45 9.44 13.10
C ALA A 72 -7.48 8.33 12.81
N LEU A 73 -7.28 7.12 13.31
CA LEU A 73 -8.20 6.00 13.11
C LEU A 73 -9.35 5.96 14.12
N ARG A 74 -9.22 6.62 15.28
CA ARG A 74 -10.21 6.59 16.37
C ARG A 74 -11.65 6.93 15.95
N PRO A 75 -11.90 7.93 15.08
CA PRO A 75 -13.28 8.26 14.65
C PRO A 75 -14.01 7.12 13.94
N PHE A 76 -13.27 6.15 13.38
CA PHE A 76 -13.82 5.04 12.62
C PHE A 76 -13.98 3.76 13.46
N ALA A 77 -13.72 3.84 14.77
CA ALA A 77 -13.94 2.80 15.77
C ALA A 77 -13.41 1.40 15.37
N PRO A 78 -12.13 1.24 14.99
CA PRO A 78 -11.54 -0.10 14.80
C PRO A 78 -11.50 -0.86 16.13
N GLY A 79 -11.58 -2.21 16.08
CA GLY A 79 -11.61 -3.02 17.29
C GLY A 79 -10.31 -2.95 18.10
N VAL A 80 -9.16 -3.13 17.45
CA VAL A 80 -7.84 -3.08 18.10
C VAL A 80 -6.85 -2.33 17.22
N VAL A 81 -6.09 -1.41 17.81
CA VAL A 81 -4.94 -0.74 17.15
C VAL A 81 -3.72 -0.96 18.04
N GLU A 82 -2.75 -1.70 17.56
CA GLU A 82 -1.50 -2.03 18.27
C GLU A 82 -0.27 -1.62 17.46
N THR A 83 0.86 -1.38 18.13
CA THR A 83 2.13 -1.03 17.47
C THR A 83 2.98 -2.25 17.22
N ALA A 84 3.79 -2.23 16.16
CA ALA A 84 4.86 -3.21 15.96
C ALA A 84 6.00 -3.02 16.98
N PRO A 85 6.81 -4.06 17.23
CA PRO A 85 8.05 -3.92 18.01
C PRO A 85 8.98 -2.87 17.40
N PRO A 86 9.82 -2.18 18.21
CA PRO A 86 10.78 -1.18 17.71
C PRO A 86 11.87 -1.83 16.86
N VAL A 87 12.37 -1.09 15.86
CA VAL A 87 13.54 -1.49 15.06
C VAL A 87 14.85 -0.93 15.63
N PRO A 88 16.00 -1.58 15.40
CA PRO A 88 16.20 -2.84 14.69
C PRO A 88 15.67 -4.05 15.47
N LEU A 89 15.02 -4.97 14.77
CA LEU A 89 14.43 -6.16 15.38
C LEU A 89 15.51 -7.19 15.74
N ARG A 90 15.50 -7.64 16.99
CA ARG A 90 16.18 -8.87 17.43
C ARG A 90 15.29 -10.08 17.20
N ASP A 91 15.78 -11.29 17.51
CA ASP A 91 15.03 -12.53 17.21
C ASP A 91 13.69 -12.60 17.93
N ASP A 92 13.62 -12.19 19.19
CA ASP A 92 12.37 -12.06 19.96
C ASP A 92 11.40 -11.03 19.34
N GLY A 93 11.93 -9.91 18.87
CA GLY A 93 11.16 -8.88 18.14
C GLY A 93 10.60 -9.39 16.81
N ARG A 94 11.37 -10.21 16.05
CA ARG A 94 10.89 -10.86 14.81
C ARG A 94 9.78 -11.87 15.10
N VAL A 95 9.92 -12.66 16.15
CA VAL A 95 8.88 -13.60 16.58
C VAL A 95 7.60 -12.85 16.97
N GLU A 96 7.73 -11.79 17.76
CA GLU A 96 6.59 -10.99 18.19
C GLU A 96 5.92 -10.27 17.02
N LEU A 97 6.69 -9.70 16.08
CA LEU A 97 6.16 -9.09 14.86
C LEU A 97 5.33 -10.10 14.06
N ARG A 98 5.88 -11.30 13.83
CA ARG A 98 5.16 -12.36 13.11
C ARG A 98 3.85 -12.70 13.80
N ARG A 99 3.87 -12.92 15.12
CA ARG A 99 2.69 -13.22 15.92
C ARG A 99 1.61 -12.12 15.82
N ARG A 100 2.00 -10.84 15.79
CA ARG A 100 1.07 -9.71 15.61
C ARG A 100 0.54 -9.65 14.17
N LEU A 101 1.39 -9.84 13.17
CA LEU A 101 0.99 -9.87 11.75
C LEU A 101 -0.02 -10.99 11.47
N GLU A 102 0.19 -12.20 12.00
CA GLU A 102 -0.75 -13.32 11.81
C GLU A 102 -2.17 -13.00 12.26
N ARG A 103 -2.33 -12.17 13.28
CA ARG A 103 -3.64 -11.76 13.81
C ARG A 103 -4.15 -10.46 13.23
N ALA A 104 -3.31 -9.69 12.54
CA ALA A 104 -3.69 -8.41 11.98
C ALA A 104 -4.62 -8.59 10.78
N THR A 105 -5.72 -7.85 10.72
CA THR A 105 -6.60 -7.75 9.56
C THR A 105 -6.33 -6.47 8.77
N GLY A 106 -5.55 -5.55 9.34
CA GLY A 106 -5.02 -4.35 8.72
C GLY A 106 -3.59 -4.08 9.16
N VAL A 107 -2.76 -3.56 8.25
CA VAL A 107 -1.39 -3.10 8.54
C VAL A 107 -1.27 -1.65 8.11
N PHE A 108 -0.71 -0.79 8.96
CA PHE A 108 -0.51 0.63 8.66
C PHE A 108 0.99 0.96 8.68
N LEU A 109 1.55 1.29 7.51
CA LEU A 109 2.93 1.77 7.37
C LEU A 109 2.93 3.29 7.62
N ALA A 110 3.40 3.72 8.78
CA ALA A 110 3.43 5.15 9.12
C ALA A 110 4.49 5.90 8.29
N GLY A 111 4.32 7.20 8.21
CA GLY A 111 5.28 8.10 7.57
C GLY A 111 6.54 8.32 8.39
N GLY A 112 7.36 9.27 7.94
CA GLY A 112 8.62 9.67 8.54
C GLY A 112 9.74 9.69 7.50
N ASP A 113 10.92 9.25 7.89
CA ASP A 113 12.09 9.13 7.03
C ASP A 113 12.02 7.86 6.17
N GLN A 114 12.20 8.02 4.86
CA GLN A 114 12.10 6.91 3.91
C GLN A 114 13.24 5.91 4.07
N GLN A 115 14.45 6.38 4.37
CA GLN A 115 15.62 5.53 4.54
C GLN A 115 15.49 4.65 5.77
N ARG A 116 15.10 5.22 6.92
CA ARG A 116 14.85 4.44 8.15
C ARG A 116 13.83 3.33 7.93
N LEU A 117 12.75 3.65 7.22
CA LEU A 117 11.72 2.66 6.92
C LEU A 117 12.21 1.58 5.98
N LEU A 118 12.98 1.95 4.95
CA LEU A 118 13.57 1.00 4.01
C LEU A 118 14.66 0.14 4.67
N ASP A 119 15.40 0.68 5.64
CA ASP A 119 16.36 -0.10 6.46
C ASP A 119 15.65 -1.18 7.27
N ALA A 120 14.50 -0.86 7.86
CA ALA A 120 13.69 -1.86 8.56
C ALA A 120 13.19 -2.97 7.63
N PHE A 121 12.88 -2.65 6.37
CA PHE A 121 12.46 -3.62 5.35
C PHE A 121 13.62 -4.28 4.57
N ALA A 122 14.87 -3.86 4.80
CA ALA A 122 16.03 -4.58 4.31
C ALA A 122 16.22 -5.93 5.02
N ASP A 123 15.59 -6.14 6.18
CA ASP A 123 15.44 -7.47 6.79
C ASP A 123 14.42 -8.29 5.98
N ASP A 124 14.93 -9.27 5.24
CA ASP A 124 14.11 -10.12 4.35
C ASP A 124 12.99 -10.86 5.10
N VAL A 125 13.23 -11.25 6.37
CA VAL A 125 12.22 -11.93 7.19
C VAL A 125 11.07 -10.99 7.51
N VAL A 126 11.37 -9.74 7.85
CA VAL A 126 10.39 -8.70 8.12
C VAL A 126 9.58 -8.36 6.88
N ALA A 127 10.26 -8.07 5.77
CA ALA A 127 9.61 -7.74 4.51
C ALA A 127 8.74 -8.91 4.00
N ALA A 128 9.23 -10.16 4.11
CA ALA A 128 8.48 -11.34 3.72
C ALA A 128 7.22 -11.52 4.58
N ALA A 129 7.29 -11.27 5.88
CA ALA A 129 6.14 -11.39 6.78
C ALA A 129 5.03 -10.36 6.46
N VAL A 130 5.40 -9.11 6.16
CA VAL A 130 4.44 -8.06 5.73
C VAL A 130 3.82 -8.43 4.38
N ARG A 131 4.64 -8.87 3.40
CA ARG A 131 4.14 -9.32 2.09
C ARG A 131 3.20 -10.51 2.19
N ALA A 132 3.53 -11.48 3.05
CA ALA A 132 2.67 -12.65 3.29
C ALA A 132 1.32 -12.21 3.85
N ARG A 133 1.31 -11.35 4.88
CA ARG A 133 0.07 -10.89 5.50
C ARG A 133 -0.83 -10.12 4.54
N TYR A 134 -0.24 -9.29 3.66
CA TYR A 134 -0.96 -8.61 2.58
C TYR A 134 -1.62 -9.60 1.61
N ARG A 135 -0.85 -10.60 1.13
CA ARG A 135 -1.37 -11.65 0.23
C ARG A 135 -2.45 -12.50 0.87
N ASP A 136 -2.39 -12.71 2.19
CA ASP A 136 -3.41 -13.41 2.97
C ASP A 136 -4.68 -12.57 3.21
N GLY A 137 -4.76 -11.36 2.64
CA GLY A 137 -5.96 -10.52 2.59
C GLY A 137 -6.07 -9.45 3.67
N ALA A 138 -5.03 -9.19 4.47
CA ALA A 138 -5.02 -7.99 5.30
C ALA A 138 -5.02 -6.73 4.43
N ALA A 139 -5.85 -5.74 4.77
CA ALA A 139 -5.78 -4.44 4.14
C ALA A 139 -4.48 -3.73 4.56
N VAL A 140 -3.79 -3.07 3.62
CA VAL A 140 -2.60 -2.28 3.96
C VAL A 140 -2.88 -0.81 3.70
N ALA A 141 -2.62 0.03 4.71
CA ALA A 141 -2.55 1.47 4.55
C ALA A 141 -1.09 1.93 4.69
N ALA A 142 -0.73 2.96 3.95
CA ALA A 142 0.60 3.54 3.99
C ALA A 142 0.52 5.07 3.86
N SER A 143 1.35 5.81 4.59
CA SER A 143 1.36 7.27 4.55
C SER A 143 2.77 7.80 4.28
N SER A 144 2.90 8.78 3.38
CA SER A 144 4.16 9.47 3.11
C SER A 144 5.30 8.49 2.80
N ALA A 145 6.35 8.43 3.62
CA ALA A 145 7.44 7.46 3.48
C ALA A 145 6.95 6.01 3.35
N GLY A 146 5.90 5.64 4.10
CA GLY A 146 5.25 4.33 4.00
C GLY A 146 4.69 4.07 2.61
N THR A 147 4.08 5.07 1.98
CA THR A 147 3.56 4.96 0.60
C THR A 147 4.68 4.68 -0.40
N ALA A 148 5.81 5.41 -0.30
CA ALA A 148 6.97 5.15 -1.15
C ALA A 148 7.49 3.71 -0.98
N ALA A 149 7.55 3.21 0.26
CA ALA A 149 8.02 1.87 0.59
C ALA A 149 7.15 0.73 0.04
N VAL A 150 5.90 1.00 -0.32
CA VAL A 150 5.00 0.00 -0.96
C VAL A 150 5.50 -0.40 -2.35
N SER A 151 6.18 0.48 -3.09
CA SER A 151 6.76 0.21 -4.41
C SER A 151 7.79 -0.91 -4.36
N SER A 152 8.02 -1.58 -5.50
CA SER A 152 9.19 -2.44 -5.67
C SER A 152 10.47 -1.62 -5.80
N LEU A 153 10.40 -0.49 -6.52
CA LEU A 153 11.43 0.51 -6.65
C LEU A 153 11.00 1.75 -5.83
N ALA A 154 11.52 1.87 -4.63
CA ALA A 154 11.14 2.94 -3.69
C ALA A 154 12.10 4.13 -3.79
N ILE A 155 11.55 5.34 -3.89
CA ILE A 155 12.32 6.59 -3.89
C ILE A 155 12.80 6.86 -2.46
N THR A 156 14.10 7.12 -2.28
CA THR A 156 14.69 7.37 -0.93
C THR A 156 14.51 8.79 -0.42
N GLY A 157 14.27 9.73 -1.31
CA GLY A 157 14.21 11.16 -0.99
C GLY A 157 15.50 11.93 -1.29
N GLU A 158 16.56 11.22 -1.70
CA GLU A 158 17.85 11.81 -2.09
C GLU A 158 17.97 11.98 -3.61
N GLY A 159 18.78 12.95 -4.03
CA GLY A 159 19.11 13.21 -5.43
C GLY A 159 18.89 14.66 -5.86
N ASP A 160 19.21 14.94 -7.12
CA ASP A 160 18.92 16.24 -7.76
C ASP A 160 17.57 16.17 -8.48
N PHE A 161 16.57 16.86 -7.93
CA PHE A 161 15.21 16.89 -8.47
C PHE A 161 14.95 18.10 -9.38
N THR A 162 15.97 18.91 -9.67
CA THR A 162 15.88 20.03 -10.61
C THR A 162 16.00 19.60 -12.07
N VAL A 163 16.46 18.35 -12.29
CA VAL A 163 16.66 17.76 -13.63
C VAL A 163 15.80 16.53 -13.85
N ILE A 164 15.52 16.20 -15.11
CA ILE A 164 14.81 14.98 -15.50
C ILE A 164 15.88 13.94 -15.93
N ASP A 165 16.54 13.34 -14.93
CA ASP A 165 17.54 12.27 -15.14
C ASP A 165 17.40 11.22 -14.06
N ALA A 166 17.02 9.99 -14.43
CA ALA A 166 16.81 8.88 -13.49
C ALA A 166 18.06 8.54 -12.67
N ARG A 167 19.26 8.83 -13.17
CA ARG A 167 20.54 8.59 -12.45
C ARG A 167 20.72 9.54 -11.27
N GLN A 168 19.99 10.65 -11.25
CA GLN A 168 20.02 11.64 -10.17
C GLN A 168 18.97 11.37 -9.09
N VAL A 169 18.13 10.37 -9.24
CA VAL A 169 17.11 10.00 -8.26
C VAL A 169 17.53 8.72 -7.55
N ALA A 170 17.85 8.84 -6.27
CA ALA A 170 18.23 7.68 -5.48
C ALA A 170 17.01 6.79 -5.17
N VAL A 171 17.15 5.50 -5.44
CA VAL A 171 16.12 4.48 -5.26
C VAL A 171 16.67 3.25 -4.53
N ARG A 172 15.81 2.53 -3.84
CA ARG A 172 16.12 1.26 -3.16
C ARG A 172 15.00 0.25 -3.39
N ALA A 173 15.27 -1.01 -3.06
CA ALA A 173 14.24 -2.03 -2.99
C ALA A 173 13.22 -1.68 -1.89
N GLY A 174 11.94 -1.70 -2.23
CA GLY A 174 10.83 -1.56 -1.29
C GLY A 174 10.08 -2.88 -1.07
N LEU A 175 8.87 -2.81 -0.53
CA LEU A 175 8.07 -3.99 -0.22
C LEU A 175 7.50 -4.69 -1.45
N GLY A 176 7.30 -3.99 -2.57
CA GLY A 176 6.73 -4.57 -3.79
C GLY A 176 5.28 -5.05 -3.60
N LEU A 177 4.49 -4.37 -2.76
CA LEU A 177 3.07 -4.71 -2.57
C LEU A 177 2.20 -4.29 -3.75
N LEU A 178 2.63 -3.30 -4.54
CA LEU A 178 1.97 -2.88 -5.76
C LEU A 178 2.93 -3.05 -6.95
N PRO A 179 2.92 -4.21 -7.62
CA PRO A 179 3.81 -4.50 -8.73
C PRO A 179 3.61 -3.54 -9.92
N GLY A 180 4.70 -3.19 -10.59
CA GLY A 180 4.67 -2.37 -11.80
C GLY A 180 4.41 -0.88 -11.58
N VAL A 181 4.36 -0.41 -10.33
CA VAL A 181 4.10 0.99 -9.98
C VAL A 181 5.24 1.57 -9.15
N ILE A 182 5.67 2.80 -9.49
CA ILE A 182 6.52 3.66 -8.67
C ILE A 182 5.61 4.65 -7.98
N LEU A 183 5.66 4.72 -6.65
CA LEU A 183 4.85 5.64 -5.84
C LEU A 183 5.68 6.81 -5.35
N ASP A 184 5.16 8.02 -5.50
CA ASP A 184 5.69 9.22 -4.90
C ASP A 184 4.61 9.95 -4.08
N GLN A 185 5.01 10.71 -3.09
CA GLN A 185 4.15 11.31 -2.09
C GLN A 185 4.51 12.79 -1.82
N HIS A 186 3.61 13.57 -1.17
CA HIS A 186 3.70 15.05 -1.08
C HIS A 186 3.97 15.67 -2.45
N PHE A 187 3.33 15.14 -3.46
CA PHE A 187 3.82 15.16 -4.83
C PHE A 187 3.85 16.57 -5.42
N LEU A 188 2.68 17.19 -5.58
CA LEU A 188 2.59 18.56 -6.12
C LEU A 188 3.05 19.58 -5.08
N LYS A 189 2.71 19.37 -3.81
CA LYS A 189 3.09 20.27 -2.71
C LYS A 189 4.59 20.51 -2.63
N ARG A 190 5.39 19.49 -2.93
CA ARG A 190 6.86 19.57 -2.88
C ARG A 190 7.52 19.56 -4.25
N GLN A 191 6.75 19.80 -5.34
CA GLN A 191 7.25 19.92 -6.73
C GLN A 191 8.13 18.71 -7.13
N ARG A 192 7.59 17.49 -6.95
CA ARG A 192 8.31 16.23 -7.15
C ARG A 192 8.15 15.62 -8.54
N GLU A 193 7.54 16.35 -9.47
CA GLU A 193 7.20 15.88 -10.81
C GLU A 193 8.45 15.43 -11.57
N ASN A 194 9.52 16.23 -11.53
CA ASN A 194 10.76 15.94 -12.26
C ASN A 194 11.35 14.57 -11.90
N ARG A 195 11.40 14.23 -10.60
CA ARG A 195 11.97 12.96 -10.17
C ARG A 195 11.12 11.77 -10.57
N LEU A 196 9.79 11.90 -10.55
CA LEU A 196 8.90 10.83 -10.99
C LEU A 196 8.97 10.67 -12.51
N PHE A 197 8.99 11.78 -13.28
CA PHE A 197 9.17 11.75 -14.72
C PHE A 197 10.50 11.11 -15.11
N ALA A 198 11.60 11.49 -14.44
CA ALA A 198 12.91 10.91 -14.65
C ALA A 198 12.90 9.38 -14.47
N LEU A 199 12.32 8.90 -13.36
CA LEU A 199 12.24 7.46 -13.09
C LEU A 199 11.37 6.72 -14.08
N VAL A 200 10.24 7.29 -14.51
CA VAL A 200 9.35 6.66 -15.50
C VAL A 200 10.01 6.60 -16.88
N ILE A 201 10.77 7.63 -17.28
CA ILE A 201 11.58 7.61 -18.51
C ILE A 201 12.67 6.54 -18.42
N GLY A 202 13.38 6.44 -17.30
CA GLY A 202 14.41 5.44 -17.07
C GLY A 202 13.86 4.01 -16.92
N HIS A 203 12.60 3.86 -16.51
CA HIS A 203 11.92 2.59 -16.28
C HIS A 203 10.55 2.52 -16.98
N PRO A 204 10.46 2.55 -18.33
CA PRO A 204 9.21 2.73 -19.06
C PRO A 204 8.18 1.59 -18.86
N ARG A 205 8.62 0.46 -18.29
CA ARG A 205 7.72 -0.63 -17.90
C ARG A 205 6.96 -0.33 -16.61
N LEU A 206 7.42 0.62 -15.80
CA LEU A 206 6.76 1.02 -14.56
C LEU A 206 5.83 2.21 -14.80
N LEU A 207 4.69 2.22 -14.12
CA LEU A 207 3.77 3.36 -14.07
C LEU A 207 4.17 4.24 -12.88
N GLY A 208 4.35 5.53 -13.10
CA GLY A 208 4.54 6.49 -12.01
C GLY A 208 3.20 6.90 -11.42
N VAL A 209 3.09 6.97 -10.09
CA VAL A 209 1.91 7.54 -9.43
C VAL A 209 2.35 8.49 -8.33
N GLY A 210 2.05 9.77 -8.51
CA GLY A 210 2.26 10.83 -7.53
C GLY A 210 0.97 11.12 -6.76
N ILE A 211 1.03 11.05 -5.43
CA ILE A 211 -0.11 11.29 -4.53
C ILE A 211 0.21 12.54 -3.71
N ASP A 212 -0.63 13.57 -3.82
CA ASP A 212 -0.38 14.82 -3.13
C ASP A 212 -0.84 14.81 -1.66
N GLU A 213 -0.47 15.86 -0.91
CA GLU A 213 -0.96 16.06 0.46
C GLU A 213 -2.48 16.18 0.47
N GLY A 214 -3.12 15.56 1.47
CA GLY A 214 -4.57 15.53 1.55
C GLY A 214 -5.24 14.61 0.51
N ALA A 215 -4.46 13.90 -0.31
CA ALA A 215 -4.93 12.92 -1.27
C ALA A 215 -4.62 11.48 -0.84
N ALA A 216 -5.39 10.56 -1.39
CA ALA A 216 -5.17 9.12 -1.26
C ALA A 216 -5.50 8.40 -2.57
N LEU A 217 -4.82 7.28 -2.81
CA LEU A 217 -5.16 6.31 -3.82
C LEU A 217 -5.64 5.02 -3.15
N LEU A 218 -6.88 4.62 -3.41
CA LEU A 218 -7.43 3.34 -2.99
C LEU A 218 -7.20 2.32 -4.11
N VAL A 219 -6.58 1.18 -3.81
CA VAL A 219 -6.31 0.14 -4.82
C VAL A 219 -6.94 -1.18 -4.40
N ARG A 220 -7.60 -1.85 -5.35
CA ARG A 220 -8.15 -3.19 -5.20
C ARG A 220 -7.62 -4.10 -6.31
N GLY A 221 -7.22 -5.32 -5.92
CA GLY A 221 -6.74 -6.34 -6.85
C GLY A 221 -5.50 -5.90 -7.62
N ASP A 222 -4.64 -5.06 -7.00
CA ASP A 222 -3.42 -4.50 -7.60
C ASP A 222 -3.63 -3.76 -8.94
N ARG A 223 -4.87 -3.45 -9.25
CA ARG A 223 -5.27 -2.92 -10.57
C ARG A 223 -6.24 -1.75 -10.52
N HIS A 224 -7.33 -1.86 -9.77
CA HIS A 224 -8.38 -0.85 -9.76
C HIS A 224 -8.07 0.22 -8.73
N ALA A 225 -7.72 1.41 -9.21
CA ALA A 225 -7.37 2.56 -8.38
C ALA A 225 -8.46 3.62 -8.41
N GLU A 226 -8.69 4.29 -7.26
CA GLU A 226 -9.63 5.40 -7.08
C GLU A 226 -8.92 6.53 -6.33
N ALA A 227 -8.94 7.75 -6.85
CA ALA A 227 -8.43 8.94 -6.17
C ALA A 227 -9.45 9.44 -5.14
N VAL A 228 -8.99 9.80 -3.94
CA VAL A 228 -9.83 10.26 -2.83
C VAL A 228 -9.21 11.48 -2.14
N GLY A 229 -10.04 12.44 -1.77
CA GLY A 229 -9.64 13.64 -1.01
C GLY A 229 -9.02 14.73 -1.87
N GLY A 230 -7.87 14.49 -2.47
CA GLY A 230 -7.15 15.42 -3.33
C GLY A 230 -6.77 14.80 -4.68
N GLN A 231 -5.87 15.46 -5.39
CA GLN A 231 -5.44 15.04 -6.72
C GLN A 231 -4.36 13.95 -6.66
N VAL A 232 -4.44 13.01 -7.60
CA VAL A 232 -3.44 11.98 -7.85
C VAL A 232 -3.00 12.08 -9.31
N MET A 233 -1.71 12.01 -9.57
CA MET A 233 -1.15 12.02 -10.90
C MET A 233 -0.64 10.64 -11.28
N ALA A 234 -1.10 10.07 -12.40
CA ALA A 234 -0.51 8.89 -13.00
C ALA A 234 0.33 9.29 -14.23
N VAL A 235 1.52 8.70 -14.36
CA VAL A 235 2.49 9.02 -15.41
C VAL A 235 2.90 7.75 -16.13
N ASP A 236 2.59 7.65 -17.40
CA ASP A 236 2.90 6.51 -18.26
C ASP A 236 3.97 6.86 -19.30
N GLY A 237 5.14 6.24 -19.19
CA GLY A 237 6.25 6.35 -20.14
C GLY A 237 6.41 5.15 -21.08
N SER A 238 5.40 4.28 -21.20
CA SER A 238 5.49 3.08 -22.06
C SER A 238 5.49 3.41 -23.57
N HIS A 239 5.13 4.63 -23.92
CA HIS A 239 5.11 5.08 -25.31
C HIS A 239 6.46 5.75 -25.65
N ARG A 240 7.12 5.22 -26.66
CA ARG A 240 8.46 5.70 -27.05
C ARG A 240 8.44 7.20 -27.37
N GLY A 241 9.23 7.99 -26.62
CA GLY A 241 9.38 9.43 -26.82
C GLY A 241 8.25 10.28 -26.22
N GLU A 242 7.31 9.69 -25.50
CA GLU A 242 6.17 10.39 -24.90
C GLU A 242 5.99 10.04 -23.42
N LEU A 243 5.60 11.04 -22.63
CA LEU A 243 5.01 10.82 -21.31
C LEU A 243 3.51 11.16 -21.37
N ARG A 244 2.67 10.21 -20.98
CA ARG A 244 1.23 10.47 -20.81
C ARG A 244 0.95 10.73 -19.35
N VAL A 245 0.41 11.90 -19.06
CA VAL A 245 0.09 12.33 -17.71
C VAL A 245 -1.43 12.37 -17.54
N TYR A 246 -1.89 11.72 -16.48
CA TYR A 246 -3.31 11.67 -16.11
C TYR A 246 -3.48 12.31 -14.73
N LEU A 247 -4.16 13.43 -14.67
CA LEU A 247 -4.53 14.05 -13.40
C LEU A 247 -5.90 13.50 -12.98
N LEU A 248 -5.94 12.78 -11.88
CA LEU A 248 -7.15 12.17 -11.33
C LEU A 248 -7.69 13.05 -10.21
N ASN A 249 -8.93 13.49 -10.35
CA ASN A 249 -9.67 14.20 -9.32
C ASN A 249 -10.34 13.22 -8.35
N PRO A 250 -10.76 13.66 -7.16
CA PRO A 250 -11.47 12.80 -6.21
C PRO A 250 -12.68 12.11 -6.84
N GLY A 251 -12.77 10.79 -6.66
CA GLY A 251 -13.80 9.92 -7.22
C GLY A 251 -13.49 9.38 -8.62
N GLU A 252 -12.45 9.89 -9.31
CA GLU A 252 -12.02 9.31 -10.59
C GLU A 252 -11.24 8.02 -10.36
N THR A 253 -11.44 7.08 -11.29
CA THR A 253 -10.80 5.77 -11.25
C THR A 253 -9.77 5.59 -12.36
N PHE A 254 -8.80 4.69 -12.11
CA PHE A 254 -7.74 4.37 -13.04
C PHE A 254 -7.44 2.87 -13.02
N ASP A 255 -7.26 2.26 -14.18
CA ASP A 255 -6.79 0.89 -14.34
C ASP A 255 -5.25 0.92 -14.44
N LEU A 256 -4.57 0.51 -13.38
CA LEU A 256 -3.10 0.56 -13.28
C LEU A 256 -2.42 -0.36 -14.31
N GLU A 257 -3.03 -1.50 -14.62
CA GLU A 257 -2.50 -2.45 -15.60
C GLU A 257 -2.67 -1.95 -17.03
N LYS A 258 -3.87 -1.48 -17.37
CA LYS A 258 -4.18 -0.93 -18.70
C LYS A 258 -3.71 0.50 -18.90
N ARG A 259 -3.22 1.15 -17.84
CA ARG A 259 -2.73 2.53 -17.80
C ARG A 259 -3.72 3.52 -18.41
N LYS A 260 -4.98 3.45 -17.99
CA LYS A 260 -6.06 4.31 -18.49
C LYS A 260 -7.12 4.64 -17.45
N ARG A 261 -7.78 5.78 -17.63
CA ARG A 261 -8.93 6.13 -16.80
C ARG A 261 -9.98 5.00 -16.84
N GLY A 262 -10.50 4.65 -15.67
CA GLY A 262 -11.70 3.83 -15.56
C GLY A 262 -12.93 4.64 -15.98
N ARG A 263 -14.05 3.97 -16.22
CA ARG A 263 -15.35 4.64 -16.28
C ARG A 263 -15.66 5.17 -14.88
N ALA A 264 -16.03 6.44 -14.77
CA ALA A 264 -16.57 6.94 -13.52
C ALA A 264 -17.71 6.03 -13.08
N ALA A 265 -17.74 5.61 -11.82
CA ALA A 265 -18.92 4.97 -11.29
C ALA A 265 -20.09 5.94 -11.51
N GLU A 266 -21.14 5.52 -12.18
CA GLU A 266 -22.36 6.31 -12.33
C GLU A 266 -22.77 6.75 -10.92
N ARG A 267 -22.73 8.06 -10.66
CA ARG A 267 -23.26 8.63 -9.42
C ARG A 267 -24.75 8.34 -9.47
N THR A 268 -25.20 7.34 -8.72
CA THR A 268 -26.65 7.18 -8.50
C THR A 268 -27.16 8.51 -7.96
N PRO A 269 -28.08 9.20 -8.65
CA PRO A 269 -28.65 10.44 -8.14
C PRO A 269 -29.30 10.10 -6.80
N GLY A 270 -28.86 10.79 -5.75
CA GLY A 270 -29.45 10.63 -4.43
C GLY A 270 -30.97 10.85 -4.50
N ARG A 271 -31.71 9.87 -4.00
CA ARG A 271 -33.11 10.03 -3.61
C ARG A 271 -33.18 10.76 -2.26
#